data_42e22cddda8203de67012d720af1d7fd
#
_entry.id   42e22cddda8203de67012d720af1d7fd
#
_cell.length_a   1.000
_cell.length_b   1.000
_cell.length_c   1.000
_cell.angle_alpha   90.00
_cell.angle_beta   90.00
_cell.angle_gamma   90.00
#
_symmetry.space_group_name_H-M   'P 1'
#
loop_
_entity.id
_entity.type
_entity.pdbx_description
1 polymer ?
#
loop_
_entity_poly.entity_id
_entity_poly.type
_entity_poly.pdbx_seq_one_letter_code
_entity_poly.pdbx_strand_id
1 'polypeptide(L)'
;HGSCGGVTAAISAGEHEHGNIAHLLDTIRNDVRDYIGKAESLDKAILHHTLVQVDRIMTYPHVAEKVENGELLVKPAYYDVNTGKVTLLQ
;
A
#
# COMPACT_ATOMS: atom_id res chain seq x y z
N HIS A 1 -5.94 -0.16 -4.14
CA HIS A 1 -7.10 -0.61 -4.92
C HIS A 1 -7.17 -2.14 -4.97
N GLY A 2 -8.36 -2.66 -5.19
CA GLY A 2 -8.56 -4.10 -5.37
C GLY A 2 -7.75 -4.65 -6.53
N SER A 3 -7.38 -5.93 -6.47
CA SER A 3 -6.62 -6.61 -7.52
C SER A 3 -5.31 -5.93 -7.88
N CYS A 4 -4.66 -5.29 -6.93
CA CYS A 4 -3.43 -4.54 -7.16
C CYS A 4 -2.30 -5.44 -7.69
N GLY A 5 -1.84 -5.18 -8.92
CA GLY A 5 -0.77 -5.95 -9.54
C GLY A 5 0.57 -5.83 -8.82
N GLY A 6 0.86 -4.63 -8.28
CA GLY A 6 2.10 -4.41 -7.52
C GLY A 6 2.15 -5.22 -6.24
N VAL A 7 1.07 -5.20 -5.45
CA VAL A 7 1.01 -6.00 -4.22
C VAL A 7 0.99 -7.48 -4.55
N THR A 8 0.24 -7.89 -5.58
CA THR A 8 0.21 -9.28 -6.04
C THR A 8 1.62 -9.79 -6.36
N ALA A 9 2.38 -9.03 -7.14
CA ALA A 9 3.75 -9.39 -7.48
C ALA A 9 4.66 -9.43 -6.24
N ALA A 10 4.47 -8.48 -5.32
CA ALA A 10 5.30 -8.40 -4.12
C ALA A 10 5.11 -9.59 -3.18
N ILE A 11 3.89 -10.10 -3.03
CA ILE A 11 3.62 -11.26 -2.16
C ILE A 11 3.84 -12.60 -2.87
N SER A 12 4.14 -12.60 -4.16
CA SER A 12 4.48 -13.80 -4.91
C SER A 12 5.75 -14.43 -4.35
N ALA A 13 5.74 -15.77 -4.20
CA ALA A 13 6.90 -16.51 -3.73
C ALA A 13 7.89 -16.87 -4.84
N GLY A 14 7.62 -16.48 -6.09
CA GLY A 14 8.44 -16.82 -7.25
C GLY A 14 9.64 -15.90 -7.46
N GLU A 15 10.23 -15.99 -8.65
CA GLU A 15 11.32 -15.10 -9.04
C GLU A 15 10.85 -13.65 -9.13
N HIS A 16 11.79 -12.74 -8.94
CA HIS A 16 11.52 -11.32 -8.91
C HIS A 16 11.96 -10.65 -10.20
N GLU A 17 11.28 -9.55 -10.53
CA GLU A 17 11.67 -8.68 -11.61
C GLU A 17 13.06 -8.09 -11.36
N HIS A 18 13.65 -7.51 -12.40
CA HIS A 18 14.95 -6.84 -12.34
C HIS A 18 14.82 -5.33 -12.52
N GLY A 19 15.85 -4.59 -12.14
CA GLY A 19 15.91 -3.15 -12.33
C GLY A 19 15.01 -2.38 -11.38
N ASN A 20 14.41 -1.29 -11.89
CA ASN A 20 13.60 -0.39 -11.07
C ASN A 20 12.32 -1.04 -10.55
N ILE A 21 11.73 -1.96 -11.31
CA ILE A 21 10.55 -2.70 -10.86
C ILE A 21 10.89 -3.57 -9.67
N ALA A 22 12.04 -4.25 -9.70
CA ALA A 22 12.50 -5.05 -8.57
C ALA A 22 12.64 -4.19 -7.32
N HIS A 23 13.21 -2.99 -7.45
CA HIS A 23 13.35 -2.06 -6.34
C HIS A 23 12.00 -1.66 -5.74
N LEU A 24 11.04 -1.32 -6.61
CA LEU A 24 9.68 -0.99 -6.17
C LEU A 24 9.02 -2.18 -5.44
N LEU A 25 9.12 -3.37 -6.01
CA LEU A 25 8.52 -4.58 -5.42
C LEU A 25 9.17 -4.94 -4.08
N ASP A 26 10.49 -4.73 -3.95
CA ASP A 26 11.18 -4.96 -2.68
C ASP A 26 10.66 -4.03 -1.58
N THR A 27 10.39 -2.77 -1.92
CA THR A 27 9.80 -1.82 -0.99
C THR A 27 8.42 -2.28 -0.52
N ILE A 28 7.55 -2.67 -1.46
CA ILE A 28 6.21 -3.19 -1.15
C ILE A 28 6.33 -4.48 -0.33
N ARG A 29 7.24 -5.37 -0.70
CA ARG A 29 7.46 -6.64 -0.02
C ARG A 29 7.85 -6.45 1.44
N ASN A 30 8.71 -5.47 1.73
CA ASN A 30 9.05 -5.13 3.11
C ASN A 30 7.83 -4.66 3.90
N ASP A 31 6.94 -3.90 3.25
CA ASP A 31 5.73 -3.39 3.89
C ASP A 31 4.72 -4.50 4.21
N VAL A 32 4.70 -5.55 3.39
CA VAL A 32 3.70 -6.64 3.49
C VAL A 32 4.33 -8.02 3.73
N ARG A 33 5.47 -8.05 4.41
CA ARG A 33 6.26 -9.29 4.57
C ARG A 33 5.47 -10.47 5.16
N ASP A 34 4.51 -10.19 6.04
CA ASP A 34 3.72 -11.23 6.69
C ASP A 34 2.74 -11.93 5.73
N TYR A 35 2.57 -11.38 4.55
CA TYR A 35 1.65 -11.89 3.52
C TYR A 35 2.37 -12.58 2.35
N ILE A 36 3.71 -12.60 2.36
CA ILE A 36 4.49 -13.23 1.28
C ILE A 36 4.14 -14.72 1.20
N GLY A 37 3.84 -15.19 -0.01
CA GLY A 37 3.43 -16.57 -0.26
C GLY A 37 1.99 -16.89 0.10
N LYS A 38 1.20 -15.89 0.49
CA LYS A 38 -0.19 -16.05 0.94
C LYS A 38 -1.14 -15.35 -0.02
N ALA A 39 -1.27 -15.87 -1.24
CA ALA A 39 -2.11 -15.26 -2.28
C ALA A 39 -3.56 -15.07 -1.84
N GLU A 40 -4.07 -15.93 -0.96
CA GLU A 40 -5.41 -15.82 -0.39
C GLU A 40 -5.56 -14.60 0.53
N SER A 41 -4.46 -13.99 0.92
CA SER A 41 -4.46 -12.80 1.78
C SER A 41 -4.23 -11.51 1.02
N LEU A 42 -4.41 -11.50 -0.31
CA LEU A 42 -4.14 -10.33 -1.15
C LEU A 42 -4.87 -9.08 -0.65
N ASP A 43 -6.16 -9.16 -0.37
CA ASP A 43 -6.92 -8.00 0.10
C ASP A 43 -6.38 -7.47 1.42
N LYS A 44 -6.02 -8.35 2.34
CA LYS A 44 -5.41 -7.95 3.61
C LYS A 44 -4.07 -7.28 3.42
N ALA A 45 -3.25 -7.81 2.50
CA ALA A 45 -1.96 -7.21 2.16
C ALA A 45 -2.14 -5.81 1.56
N ILE A 46 -3.11 -5.63 0.67
CA ILE A 46 -3.44 -4.33 0.07
C ILE A 46 -3.84 -3.32 1.16
N LEU A 47 -4.73 -3.71 2.08
CA LEU A 47 -5.15 -2.84 3.16
C LEU A 47 -3.99 -2.47 4.08
N HIS A 48 -3.17 -3.44 4.45
CA HIS A 48 -2.00 -3.20 5.28
C HIS A 48 -1.00 -2.26 4.59
N HIS A 49 -0.71 -2.51 3.31
CA HIS A 49 0.18 -1.65 2.53
C HIS A 49 -0.34 -0.21 2.49
N THR A 50 -1.64 -0.02 2.35
CA THR A 50 -2.26 1.31 2.35
C THR A 50 -2.00 2.05 3.66
N LEU A 51 -2.16 1.37 4.79
CA LEU A 51 -1.89 1.96 6.11
C LEU A 51 -0.43 2.33 6.28
N VAL A 52 0.48 1.48 5.82
CA VAL A 52 1.92 1.77 5.84
C VAL A 52 2.25 3.02 5.01
N GLN A 53 1.57 3.20 3.87
CA GLN A 53 1.78 4.39 3.03
C GLN A 53 1.34 5.67 3.74
N VAL A 54 0.25 5.64 4.49
CA VAL A 54 -0.16 6.81 5.29
C VAL A 54 0.93 7.17 6.30
N ASP A 55 1.45 6.19 7.04
CA ASP A 55 2.52 6.43 8.01
C ASP A 55 3.77 7.00 7.32
N ARG A 56 4.12 6.48 6.15
CA ARG A 56 5.27 6.95 5.38
C ARG A 56 5.10 8.40 4.93
N ILE A 57 3.92 8.75 4.41
CA ILE A 57 3.62 10.12 3.98
C ILE A 57 3.71 11.09 5.16
N MET A 58 3.27 10.67 6.34
CA MET A 58 3.32 11.48 7.56
C MET A 58 4.74 11.72 8.06
N THR A 59 5.75 11.01 7.55
CA THR A 59 7.15 11.29 7.90
C THR A 59 7.72 12.50 7.15
N TYR A 60 7.06 12.97 6.10
CA TYR A 60 7.49 14.17 5.39
C TYR A 60 7.11 15.41 6.20
N PRO A 61 8.09 16.26 6.56
CA PRO A 61 7.83 17.39 7.47
C PRO A 61 6.74 18.35 7.00
N HIS A 62 6.68 18.64 5.70
CA HIS A 62 5.66 19.54 5.17
C HIS A 62 4.25 18.96 5.28
N VAL A 63 4.11 17.66 5.07
CA VAL A 63 2.82 16.97 5.21
C VAL A 63 2.41 16.95 6.68
N ALA A 64 3.32 16.54 7.56
CA ALA A 64 3.05 16.48 9.00
C ALA A 64 2.65 17.85 9.55
N GLU A 65 3.33 18.92 9.15
CA GLU A 65 3.02 20.27 9.56
C GLU A 65 1.61 20.68 9.14
N LYS A 66 1.24 20.44 7.90
CA LYS A 66 -0.10 20.79 7.40
C LYS A 66 -1.21 20.02 8.09
N VAL A 67 -0.97 18.74 8.38
CA VAL A 67 -1.93 17.92 9.13
C VAL A 67 -2.07 18.45 10.55
N GLU A 68 -0.96 18.75 11.22
CA GLU A 68 -0.97 19.27 12.59
C GLU A 68 -1.71 20.60 12.68
N ASN A 69 -1.54 21.46 11.67
CA ASN A 69 -2.20 22.76 11.61
C ASN A 69 -3.68 22.71 11.20
N GLY A 70 -4.19 21.53 10.89
CA GLY A 70 -5.59 21.35 10.47
C GLY A 70 -5.85 21.76 9.02
N GLU A 71 -4.81 21.96 8.21
CA GLU A 71 -4.92 22.40 6.83
C GLU A 71 -5.00 21.24 5.83
N LEU A 72 -4.68 20.01 6.25
CA LEU A 72 -4.62 18.84 5.40
C LEU A 72 -5.12 17.61 6.16
N LEU A 73 -5.92 16.78 5.49
CA LEU A 73 -6.27 15.44 5.97
C LEU A 73 -5.60 14.41 5.08
N VAL A 74 -4.97 13.42 5.69
CA VAL A 74 -4.42 12.25 5.00
C VAL A 74 -5.17 11.04 5.53
N LYS A 75 -5.91 10.36 4.66
CA LYS A 75 -6.75 9.22 5.04
C LYS A 75 -6.51 8.04 4.13
N PRO A 76 -6.40 6.82 4.69
CA PRO A 76 -6.34 5.62 3.87
C PRO A 76 -7.73 5.29 3.31
N ALA A 77 -7.76 4.84 2.07
CA ALA A 77 -8.99 4.44 1.41
C ALA A 77 -8.73 3.26 0.47
N TYR A 78 -9.78 2.50 0.19
CA TYR A 78 -9.74 1.36 -0.71
C TYR A 78 -10.69 1.62 -1.88
N TYR A 79 -10.16 1.47 -3.09
CA TYR A 79 -10.93 1.62 -4.33
C TYR A 79 -11.28 0.24 -4.91
N ASP A 80 -12.58 -0.02 -5.06
CA ASP A 80 -13.06 -1.24 -5.70
C ASP A 80 -13.08 -1.02 -7.22
N VAL A 81 -12.20 -1.73 -7.93
CA VAL A 81 -12.04 -1.56 -9.38
C VAL A 81 -13.25 -2.06 -10.18
N ASN A 82 -14.08 -2.91 -9.59
CA ASN A 82 -15.26 -3.47 -10.26
C ASN A 82 -16.48 -2.57 -10.17
N THR A 83 -16.62 -1.80 -9.10
CA THR A 83 -17.79 -0.97 -8.84
C THR A 83 -17.50 0.53 -8.85
N GLY A 84 -16.24 0.92 -8.73
CA GLY A 84 -15.83 2.32 -8.56
C GLY A 84 -16.08 2.87 -7.16
N LYS A 85 -16.47 2.01 -6.22
CA LYS A 85 -16.72 2.43 -4.84
C LYS A 85 -15.43 2.69 -4.09
N VAL A 86 -15.39 3.81 -3.33
CA VAL A 86 -14.31 4.16 -2.42
C VAL A 86 -14.78 3.94 -0.99
N THR A 87 -13.97 3.24 -0.20
CA THR A 87 -14.24 3.00 1.23
C THR A 87 -13.09 3.56 2.05
N LEU A 88 -13.39 4.45 2.99
CA LEU A 88 -12.38 4.94 3.92
C LEU A 88 -12.04 3.82 4.92
N LEU A 89 -10.74 3.71 5.25
CA LEU A 89 -10.24 2.66 6.15
C LEU A 89 -10.04 3.16 7.59
N GLN A 90 -10.14 4.47 7.78
CA GLN A 90 -10.07 5.10 9.11
C GLN A 90 -10.97 6.34 9.15
#